data_a334f276ccca04057a2d8c57e757f220
#
_entry.id   a334f276ccca04057a2d8c57e757f220
#
_cell.length_a   1.000
_cell.length_b   1.000
_cell.length_c   1.000
_cell.angle_alpha   90.00
_cell.angle_beta   90.00
_cell.angle_gamma   90.00
#
_symmetry.space_group_name_H-M   'P 1'
#
loop_
_entity.id
_entity.type
_entity.pdbx_description
1 polymer ?
#
loop_
_entity_poly.entity_id
_entity_poly.type
_entity_poly.pdbx_seq_one_letter_code
_entity_poly.pdbx_strand_id
1 'polypeptide(L)'
;MAGVDGDNAASPLSAVVEVVARALVDQPDAVRVTEAQRRGMTIVELTTAPGDMGKIIGRQGRTAAALRTLVALTAEKHGTRAQLDIRD
;
A
#
# COMPACT_ATOMS: atom_id res chain seq x y z
N MET A 1 2.29 -23.89 -2.23
CA MET A 1 2.28 -23.44 -2.12
C MET A 1 2.38 -22.62 -2.22
N ALA A 2 2.49 -22.70 -2.53
CA ALA A 2 2.79 -22.02 -2.48
C ALA A 2 2.49 -21.04 -2.90
N GLY A 3 2.41 -20.97 -3.33
CA GLY A 3 2.43 -19.96 -3.75
C GLY A 3 1.49 -19.16 -3.65
N VAL A 4 1.01 -19.38 -3.61
CA VAL A 4 0.28 -18.66 -3.50
C VAL A 4 0.02 -17.77 -2.69
N ASP A 5 0.07 -17.98 -2.18
CA ASP A 5 -0.07 -17.22 -1.29
C ASP A 5 0.79 -16.39 -1.23
N GLY A 6 1.52 -16.91 -1.39
CA GLY A 6 2.54 -16.10 -1.32
C GLY A 6 2.53 -14.99 -2.23
N ASP A 7 1.83 -15.11 -3.24
CA ASP A 7 1.87 -14.14 -4.20
C ASP A 7 1.65 -12.82 -3.73
N ASN A 8 0.61 -12.59 -3.10
CA ASN A 8 0.32 -11.28 -2.71
C ASN A 8 1.25 -10.87 -1.66
N ALA A 9 1.68 -11.76 -0.85
CA ALA A 9 2.57 -11.43 0.21
C ALA A 9 3.96 -11.18 -0.24
N ALA A 10 4.29 -11.57 -1.43
CA ALA A 10 5.66 -11.53 -1.84
C ALA A 10 6.14 -10.17 -2.26
N SER A 11 5.26 -9.26 -2.57
CA SER A 11 5.70 -7.96 -3.06
C SER A 11 6.18 -7.07 -1.92
N PRO A 12 7.39 -6.55 -1.99
CA PRO A 12 7.84 -5.60 -0.98
C PRO A 12 7.02 -4.32 -0.96
N LEU A 13 6.46 -3.95 -2.09
CA LEU A 13 5.62 -2.76 -2.16
C LEU A 13 4.36 -2.94 -1.33
N SER A 14 3.68 -4.05 -1.54
CA SER A 14 2.47 -4.35 -0.79
C SER A 14 2.78 -4.53 0.69
N ALA A 15 3.89 -5.17 1.01
CA ALA A 15 4.25 -5.43 2.39
C ALA A 15 4.45 -4.13 3.17
N VAL A 16 5.14 -3.16 2.59
CA VAL A 16 5.36 -1.89 3.25
C VAL A 16 4.05 -1.18 3.52
N VAL A 17 3.18 -1.12 2.51
CA VAL A 17 1.91 -0.44 2.64
C VAL A 17 1.03 -1.13 3.68
N GLU A 18 0.98 -2.45 3.65
CA GLU A 18 0.14 -3.21 4.55
C GLU A 18 0.57 -3.03 6.00
N VAL A 19 1.86 -3.13 6.27
CA VAL A 19 2.37 -2.99 7.63
C VAL A 19 2.03 -1.61 8.19
N VAL A 20 2.28 -0.57 7.41
CA VAL A 20 2.04 0.78 7.89
C VAL A 20 0.53 1.04 8.06
N ALA A 21 -0.27 0.63 7.09
CA ALA A 21 -1.71 0.86 7.16
C ALA A 21 -2.31 0.18 8.38
N ARG A 22 -1.94 -1.08 8.61
CA ARG A 22 -2.47 -1.82 9.77
C ARG A 22 -2.06 -1.21 11.09
N ALA A 23 -0.90 -0.57 11.12
CA ALA A 23 -0.44 0.07 12.34
C ALA A 23 -1.22 1.35 12.65
N LEU A 24 -1.83 1.96 11.65
CA LEU A 24 -2.48 3.25 11.82
C LEU A 24 -3.98 3.19 12.03
N VAL A 25 -4.63 2.14 11.54
CA VAL A 25 -6.10 2.09 11.53
C VAL A 25 -6.66 1.41 12.75
N ASP A 26 -7.95 1.64 13.00
CA ASP A 26 -8.65 0.98 14.08
C ASP A 26 -9.12 -0.42 13.70
N GLN A 27 -9.30 -0.68 12.42
CA GLN A 27 -9.78 -1.97 11.94
C GLN A 27 -8.77 -2.57 10.98
N PRO A 28 -7.66 -3.10 11.50
CA PRO A 28 -6.61 -3.65 10.63
C PRO A 28 -7.09 -4.82 9.78
N ASP A 29 -8.09 -5.56 10.23
CA ASP A 29 -8.59 -6.68 9.44
C ASP A 29 -9.29 -6.23 8.17
N ALA A 30 -9.68 -4.97 8.08
CA ALA A 30 -10.32 -4.42 6.90
C ALA A 30 -9.32 -3.87 5.88
N VAL A 31 -8.04 -3.84 6.21
CA VAL A 31 -7.02 -3.35 5.29
C VAL A 31 -6.85 -4.34 4.15
N ARG A 32 -6.89 -3.85 2.93
CA ARG A 32 -6.64 -4.66 1.74
C ARG A 32 -5.63 -3.94 0.87
N VAL A 33 -4.64 -4.65 0.38
CA VAL A 33 -3.63 -4.10 -0.51
C VAL A 33 -3.55 -5.01 -1.73
N THR A 34 -3.72 -4.42 -2.90
CA THR A 34 -3.62 -5.17 -4.14
C THR A 34 -2.67 -4.46 -5.09
N GLU A 35 -2.21 -5.15 -6.13
CA GLU A 35 -1.32 -4.58 -7.11
C GLU A 35 -1.85 -4.83 -8.50
N ALA A 36 -1.65 -3.85 -9.37
CA ALA A 36 -1.98 -3.98 -10.78
C ALA A 36 -0.81 -3.43 -11.58
N GLN A 37 -0.62 -3.94 -12.79
CA GLN A 37 0.43 -3.47 -13.67
C GLN A 37 -0.17 -2.65 -14.79
N ARG A 38 0.42 -1.48 -15.04
CA ARG A 38 -0.02 -0.64 -16.15
C ARG A 38 1.18 0.02 -16.78
N ARG A 39 1.44 -0.31 -18.04
CA ARG A 39 2.48 0.38 -18.80
C ARG A 39 3.81 0.42 -18.07
N GLY A 40 4.18 -0.71 -17.49
CA GLY A 40 5.47 -0.79 -16.81
C GLY A 40 5.47 -0.19 -15.42
N MET A 41 4.33 0.21 -14.92
CA MET A 41 4.22 0.77 -13.57
C MET A 41 3.35 -0.13 -12.71
N THR A 42 3.75 -0.35 -11.48
CA THR A 42 2.95 -1.09 -10.52
C THR A 42 2.05 -0.10 -9.78
N ILE A 43 0.76 -0.37 -9.79
CA ILE A 43 -0.19 0.45 -9.04
C ILE A 43 -0.55 -0.34 -7.78
N VAL A 44 -0.16 0.18 -6.63
CA VAL A 44 -0.49 -0.43 -5.35
C VAL A 44 -1.77 0.23 -4.85
N GLU A 45 -2.81 -0.56 -4.63
CA GLU A 45 -4.11 -0.03 -4.20
C GLU A 45 -4.35 -0.40 -2.76
N LEU A 46 -4.62 0.59 -1.93
CA LEU A 46 -4.88 0.41 -0.52
C LEU A 46 -6.33 0.77 -0.22
N THR A 47 -7.03 -0.15 0.43
CA THR A 47 -8.40 0.05 0.87
C THR A 47 -8.48 -0.19 2.37
N THR A 48 -9.25 0.63 3.07
CA THR A 48 -9.46 0.49 4.51
C THR A 48 -10.95 0.50 4.81
N ALA A 49 -11.30 0.28 6.06
CA ALA A 49 -12.66 0.52 6.52
C ALA A 49 -12.97 2.01 6.31
N PRO A 50 -14.20 2.35 5.95
CA PRO A 50 -14.52 3.75 5.64
C PRO A 50 -14.15 4.73 6.74
N GLY A 51 -14.36 4.34 7.99
CA GLY A 51 -14.04 5.22 9.11
C GLY A 51 -12.56 5.44 9.33
N ASP A 52 -11.71 4.65 8.67
CA ASP A 52 -10.26 4.72 8.90
C ASP A 52 -9.52 5.50 7.84
N MET A 53 -10.20 5.91 6.78
CA MET A 53 -9.52 6.60 5.69
C MET A 53 -8.76 7.83 6.17
N GLY A 54 -9.34 8.58 7.09
CA GLY A 54 -8.69 9.79 7.61
C GLY A 54 -7.37 9.50 8.29
N LYS A 55 -7.22 8.31 8.89
CA LYS A 55 -5.98 7.94 9.55
C LYS A 55 -4.87 7.66 8.55
N ILE A 56 -5.25 7.17 7.38
CA ILE A 56 -4.29 6.92 6.31
C ILE A 56 -3.89 8.22 5.63
N ILE A 57 -4.85 9.12 5.41
CA ILE A 57 -4.54 10.40 4.78
C ILE A 57 -3.70 11.25 5.72
N GLY A 58 -4.10 11.29 6.99
CA GLY A 58 -3.39 12.04 8.00
C GLY A 58 -3.64 13.52 7.91
N ARG A 59 -3.15 14.25 8.91
CA ARG A 59 -3.33 15.69 8.96
C ARG A 59 -2.66 16.33 7.76
N GLN A 60 -3.41 17.10 7.02
CA GLN A 60 -2.93 17.81 5.83
C GLN A 60 -2.32 16.88 4.80
N GLY A 61 -2.76 15.63 4.79
CA GLY A 61 -2.28 14.65 3.82
C GLY A 61 -0.86 14.15 4.06
N ARG A 62 -0.29 14.42 5.22
CA ARG A 62 1.12 14.09 5.47
C ARG A 62 1.38 12.59 5.51
N THR A 63 0.47 11.83 6.07
CA THR A 63 0.66 10.37 6.15
C THR A 63 0.60 9.77 4.75
N ALA A 64 -0.38 10.17 3.95
CA ALA A 64 -0.47 9.67 2.59
C ALA A 64 0.77 10.05 1.78
N ALA A 65 1.28 11.26 1.96
CA ALA A 65 2.48 11.69 1.25
C ALA A 65 3.68 10.84 1.67
N ALA A 66 3.80 10.55 2.95
CA ALA A 66 4.89 9.71 3.44
C ALA A 66 4.79 8.29 2.89
N LEU A 67 3.58 7.74 2.84
CA LEU A 67 3.38 6.42 2.26
C LEU A 67 3.75 6.38 0.79
N ARG A 68 3.38 7.41 0.04
CA ARG A 68 3.74 7.50 -1.37
C ARG A 68 5.25 7.56 -1.56
N THR A 69 5.94 8.28 -0.69
CA THR A 69 7.40 8.34 -0.72
C THR A 69 8.00 6.97 -0.44
N LEU A 70 7.48 6.26 0.56
CA LEU A 70 7.99 4.93 0.88
C LEU A 70 7.79 3.96 -0.28
N VAL A 71 6.64 4.02 -0.93
CA VAL A 71 6.37 3.16 -2.08
C VAL A 71 7.35 3.47 -3.20
N ALA A 72 7.56 4.74 -3.49
CA ALA A 72 8.47 5.14 -4.56
C ALA A 72 9.91 4.70 -4.28
N LEU A 73 10.36 4.88 -3.04
CA LEU A 73 11.72 4.48 -2.67
C LEU A 73 11.89 2.97 -2.71
N THR A 74 10.88 2.23 -2.25
CA THR A 74 10.94 0.78 -2.29
C THR A 74 10.98 0.28 -3.72
N ALA A 75 10.18 0.88 -4.59
CA ALA A 75 10.18 0.52 -6.01
C ALA A 75 11.54 0.80 -6.64
N GLU A 76 12.12 1.95 -6.33
CA GLU A 76 13.41 2.31 -6.86
C GLU A 76 14.48 1.31 -6.43
N LYS A 77 14.45 0.90 -5.19
CA LYS A 77 15.39 -0.09 -4.69
C LYS A 77 15.31 -1.40 -5.46
N HIS A 78 14.13 -1.75 -5.93
CA HIS A 78 13.92 -3.00 -6.64
C HIS A 78 13.89 -2.82 -8.16
N GLY A 79 14.32 -1.65 -8.65
CA GLY A 79 14.45 -1.42 -10.08
C GLY A 79 13.13 -1.31 -10.83
N THR A 80 12.09 -0.86 -10.16
CA THR A 80 10.77 -0.76 -10.77
C THR A 80 10.16 0.60 -10.46
N ARG A 81 8.98 0.86 -10.99
CA ARG A 81 8.25 2.10 -10.76
C ARG A 81 6.90 1.76 -10.17
N ALA A 82 6.46 2.56 -9.21
CA ALA A 82 5.21 2.27 -8.54
C ALA A 82 4.51 3.54 -8.09
N GLN A 83 3.22 3.41 -7.93
CA GLN A 83 2.36 4.49 -7.49
C GLN A 83 1.37 3.92 -6.48
N LEU A 84 0.98 4.71 -5.50
CA LEU A 84 0.03 4.27 -4.48
C LEU A 84 -1.31 4.98 -4.67
N ASP A 85 -2.37 4.19 -4.80
CA ASP A 85 -3.75 4.67 -4.83
C ASP A 85 -4.41 4.32 -3.51
N ILE A 86 -5.01 5.29 -2.85
CA ILE A 86 -5.72 5.08 -1.60
C ILE A 86 -7.20 5.21 -1.89
N ARG A 87 -7.96 4.18 -1.53
CA ARG A 87 -9.38 4.13 -1.85
C ARG A 87 -10.20 3.77 -0.64
N ASP A 88 -11.43 4.20 -0.64
CA ASP A 88 -12.40 3.74 0.33
C ASP A 88 -13.46 2.90 -0.40
#